data_6d0e3a88866477029e67646174aac2b8
#
_entry.id   6d0e3a88866477029e67646174aac2b8
#
_cell.length_a   1.000
_cell.length_b   1.000
_cell.length_c   1.000
_cell.angle_alpha   90.00
_cell.angle_beta   90.00
_cell.angle_gamma   90.00
#
_symmetry.space_group_name_H-M   'P 1'
#
loop_
_entity.id
_entity.type
_entity.pdbx_description
1 polymer ?
#
loop_
_entity_poly.entity_id
_entity_poly.type
_entity_poly.pdbx_seq_one_letter_code
_entity_poly.pdbx_strand_id
1 'polypeptide(L)' 'MSKPIEGVSVKIETCAKKEFLDKGYVDASLRMIAAEAGTTTGSIYSRYGGKEGLFSAIVETAAEEFVRMFRGIQEKFH' A
#
# COMPACT_ATOMS: atom_id res chain seq x y z
N MET A 1 13.97 -6.94 11.91
CA MET A 1 13.58 -6.55 11.98
C MET A 1 13.35 -5.59 11.47
N SER A 2 12.96 -5.22 11.30
CA SER A 2 12.54 -4.35 10.74
C SER A 2 12.79 -3.20 11.10
N LYS A 3 12.76 -2.49 10.75
CA LYS A 3 13.03 -1.44 11.01
C LYS A 3 12.16 -0.53 10.91
N PRO A 4 12.22 0.31 11.30
CA PRO A 4 11.40 1.27 11.45
C PRO A 4 11.02 1.91 10.41
N ILE A 5 10.48 1.78 9.91
CA ILE A 5 10.09 2.24 8.95
C ILE A 5 9.56 3.42 8.91
N GLU A 6 9.32 4.02 8.03
CA GLU A 6 8.82 5.14 7.93
C GLU A 6 7.43 5.04 8.20
N GLY A 7 6.91 5.56 9.23
CA GLY A 7 5.52 5.63 9.54
C GLY A 7 4.71 6.25 8.43
N VAL A 8 5.30 7.20 7.73
CA VAL A 8 4.61 7.88 6.64
C VAL A 8 4.28 6.92 5.51
N SER A 9 5.24 6.08 5.14
CA SER A 9 4.98 5.13 4.06
C SER A 9 3.91 4.13 4.45
N VAL A 10 3.94 3.66 5.68
CA VAL A 10 2.93 2.72 6.13
C VAL A 10 1.55 3.36 6.08
N LYS A 11 1.46 4.61 6.54
CA LYS A 11 0.18 5.31 6.54
C LYS A 11 -0.32 5.55 5.13
N ILE A 12 0.57 5.95 4.24
CA ILE A 12 0.19 6.18 2.85
C ILE A 12 -0.37 4.91 2.24
N GLU A 13 0.32 3.79 2.43
CA GLU A 13 -0.11 2.54 1.81
C GLU A 13 -1.41 2.03 2.41
N THR A 14 -1.59 2.20 3.70
CA THR A 14 -2.83 1.79 4.35
C THR A 14 -4.00 2.62 3.84
N CYS A 15 -3.83 3.93 3.76
CA CYS A 15 -4.88 4.81 3.29
C CYS A 15 -5.15 4.59 1.80
N ALA A 16 -4.09 4.34 1.04
CA ALA A 16 -4.24 4.12 -0.38
C ALA A 16 -5.00 2.83 -0.66
N LYS A 17 -4.70 1.79 0.10
CA LYS A 17 -5.39 0.53 -0.07
C LYS A 17 -6.89 0.73 0.12
N LYS A 18 -7.27 1.47 1.14
CA LYS A 18 -8.65 1.75 1.40
C LYS A 18 -9.28 2.56 0.28
N GLU A 19 -8.55 3.58 -0.18
CA GLU A 19 -9.06 4.44 -1.24
C GLU A 19 -9.27 3.68 -2.53
N PHE A 20 -8.33 2.82 -2.89
CA PHE A 20 -8.44 2.03 -4.11
C PHE A 20 -9.59 1.02 -4.01
N LEU A 21 -9.79 0.45 -2.84
CA LEU A 21 -10.87 -0.50 -2.65
C LEU A 21 -12.23 0.20 -2.73
N ASP A 22 -12.31 1.40 -2.17
CA ASP A 22 -13.57 2.13 -2.17
C ASP A 22 -13.95 2.69 -3.52
N LYS A 23 -13.00 3.25 -4.24
CA LYS A 23 -13.29 3.99 -5.45
C LYS A 23 -12.76 3.40 -6.72
N GLY A 24 -11.92 2.39 -6.62
CA GLY A 24 -11.27 1.83 -7.78
C GLY A 24 -10.05 2.65 -8.15
N TYR A 25 -9.24 2.11 -9.04
CA TYR A 25 -7.98 2.76 -9.39
C TYR A 25 -8.18 4.13 -10.04
N VAL A 26 -9.10 4.19 -10.98
CA VAL A 26 -9.28 5.41 -11.76
C VAL A 26 -9.77 6.56 -10.91
N ASP A 27 -10.69 6.29 -10.01
CA ASP A 27 -11.30 7.34 -9.22
C ASP A 27 -10.59 7.60 -7.90
N ALA A 28 -9.63 6.79 -7.55
CA ALA A 28 -8.90 7.01 -6.31
C ALA A 28 -8.12 8.32 -6.38
N SER A 29 -8.10 9.05 -5.28
CA SER A 29 -7.50 10.37 -5.22
C SER A 29 -6.26 10.41 -4.37
N LEU A 30 -5.13 10.78 -4.95
CA LEU A 30 -3.90 10.93 -4.21
C LEU A 30 -4.01 12.03 -3.15
N ARG A 31 -4.81 13.03 -3.45
CA ARG A 31 -5.02 14.11 -2.51
C ARG A 31 -5.70 13.61 -1.26
N MET A 32 -6.71 12.79 -1.41
CA MET A 32 -7.40 12.21 -0.26
C MET A 32 -6.49 11.28 0.51
N ILE A 33 -5.72 10.49 -0.21
CA ILE A 33 -4.78 9.57 0.43
C ILE A 33 -3.78 10.36 1.28
N ALA A 34 -3.24 11.43 0.70
CA ALA A 34 -2.28 12.25 1.41
C ALA A 34 -2.89 12.88 2.65
N ALA A 35 -4.11 13.39 2.51
CA ALA A 35 -4.78 14.04 3.63
C ALA A 35 -5.02 13.04 4.76
N GLU A 36 -5.47 11.87 4.44
CA GLU A 36 -5.75 10.87 5.46
C GLU A 36 -4.48 10.34 6.10
N ALA A 37 -3.42 10.26 5.33
CA ALA A 37 -2.14 9.78 5.85
C ALA A 37 -1.38 10.87 6.60
N GLY A 38 -1.88 12.09 6.58
CA GLY A 38 -1.22 13.18 7.27
C GLY A 38 0.01 13.68 6.55
N THR A 39 0.02 13.61 5.24
CA THR A 39 1.17 14.05 4.46
C THR A 39 0.69 14.84 3.25
N THR A 40 1.55 15.00 2.25
CA THR A 40 1.22 15.80 1.07
C THR A 40 1.30 14.94 -0.17
N THR A 41 0.65 15.39 -1.25
CA THR A 41 0.74 14.67 -2.51
C THR A 41 2.18 14.68 -3.01
N GLY A 42 2.92 15.74 -2.74
CA GLY A 42 4.33 15.80 -3.10
C GLY A 42 5.12 14.66 -2.48
N SER A 43 4.80 14.33 -1.23
CA SER A 43 5.45 13.23 -0.56
C SER A 43 5.15 11.91 -1.25
N ILE A 44 3.91 11.72 -1.68
CA ILE A 44 3.53 10.51 -2.38
C ILE A 44 4.27 10.41 -3.72
N TYR A 45 4.32 11.51 -4.47
CA TYR A 45 5.04 11.51 -5.74
C TYR A 45 6.52 11.24 -5.54
N SER A 46 7.09 11.80 -4.49
CA SER A 46 8.51 11.61 -4.20
C SER A 46 8.82 10.16 -3.86
N ARG A 47 7.94 9.52 -3.13
CA ARG A 47 8.19 8.16 -2.68
C ARG A 47 7.81 7.09 -3.68
N TYR A 48 6.73 7.32 -4.41
CA TYR A 48 6.19 6.29 -5.29
C TYR A 48 6.13 6.67 -6.75
N GLY A 49 6.31 7.93 -7.05
CA GLY A 49 6.28 8.38 -8.43
C GLY A 49 4.89 8.70 -8.95
N GLY A 50 3.87 8.49 -8.14
CA GLY A 50 2.51 8.77 -8.55
C GLY A 50 1.56 7.65 -8.21
N LYS A 51 0.35 7.72 -8.75
CA LYS A 51 -0.67 6.75 -8.43
C LYS A 51 -0.27 5.35 -8.87
N GLU A 52 0.31 5.24 -10.02
CA GLU A 52 0.74 3.96 -10.54
C GLU A 52 1.76 3.30 -9.66
N GLY A 53 2.78 4.04 -9.26
CA GLY A 53 3.81 3.50 -8.39
C GLY A 53 3.28 3.10 -7.05
N LEU A 54 2.34 3.90 -6.53
CA LEU A 54 1.73 3.60 -5.25
C LEU A 54 0.91 2.31 -5.34
N PHE A 55 0.14 2.18 -6.40
CA PHE A 55 -0.67 0.99 -6.60
C PHE A 55 0.21 -0.25 -6.73
N SER A 56 1.29 -0.13 -7.47
CA SER A 56 2.24 -1.22 -7.63
C SER A 56 2.83 -1.66 -6.30
N ALA A 57 3.19 -0.70 -5.47
CA ALA A 57 3.76 -1.01 -4.17
C ALA A 57 2.78 -1.78 -3.30
N ILE A 58 1.51 -1.38 -3.36
CA ILE A 58 0.48 -2.05 -2.58
C ILE A 58 0.26 -3.47 -3.07
N VAL A 59 0.21 -3.63 -4.37
CA VAL A 59 -0.03 -4.94 -4.97
C VAL A 59 1.12 -5.89 -4.66
N GLU A 60 2.33 -5.39 -4.70
CA GLU A 60 3.49 -6.21 -4.39
C GLU A 60 3.45 -6.70 -2.96
N THR A 61 3.11 -5.81 -2.03
CA THR A 61 3.03 -6.19 -0.64
C THR A 61 1.92 -7.21 -0.42
N ALA A 62 0.79 -7.00 -1.05
CA ALA A 62 -0.33 -7.91 -0.92
C ALA A 62 0.01 -9.28 -1.49
N ALA A 63 0.73 -9.30 -2.60
CA ALA A 63 1.11 -10.55 -3.23
C ALA A 63 2.04 -11.35 -2.31
N GLU A 64 2.96 -10.66 -1.67
CA GLU A 64 3.88 -11.31 -0.75
C GLU A 64 3.14 -11.93 0.42
N GLU A 65 2.19 -11.20 0.96
CA GLU A 65 1.41 -11.69 2.06
C GLU A 65 0.59 -12.91 1.66
N PHE A 66 0.08 -12.85 0.45
CA PHE A 66 -0.74 -13.93 -0.06
C PHE A 66 0.08 -15.21 -0.22
N VAL A 67 1.28 -15.08 -0.78
CA VAL A 67 2.17 -16.21 -0.94
C VAL A 67 2.54 -16.82 0.40
N ARG A 68 2.79 -15.96 1.36
CA ARG A 68 3.14 -16.43 2.70
C ARG A 68 2.01 -17.22 3.32
N MET A 69 0.79 -16.75 3.17
CA MET A 69 -0.36 -17.46 3.69
C MET A 69 -0.51 -18.81 3.02
N PHE A 70 -0.30 -18.82 1.72
CA PHE A 70 -0.41 -20.02 0.95
C PHE A 70 0.60 -21.07 1.41
N ARG A 71 1.81 -20.64 1.68
CA ARG A 71 2.83 -21.54 2.15
C ARG A 71 2.47 -22.12 3.48
N GLY A 72 1.96 -21.29 4.36
CA GLY A 72 1.55 -21.74 5.67
C GLY A 72 0.49 -22.81 5.58
N ILE A 73 -0.45 -22.63 4.66
CA ILE A 73 -1.51 -23.61 4.50
C ILE A 73 -0.96 -24.92 3.98
N GLN A 74 -0.06 -24.82 3.02
CA GLN A 74 0.52 -26.04 2.47
C GLN A 74 1.31 -26.81 3.51
N GLU A 75 2.05 -26.10 4.30
CA GLU A 75 2.82 -26.74 5.34
C GLU A 75 1.92 -27.44 6.36
N LYS A 76 0.78 -26.83 6.61
CA LYS A 76 -0.13 -27.41 7.55
C LYS A 76 -0.74 -28.69 7.05
N PHE A 77 -0.94 -28.76 5.78
CA PHE A 77 -1.60 -29.93 5.23
C PHE A 77 -0.63 -31.04 4.89
N HIS A 78 0.60 -30.82 5.19
CA HIS A 78 1.54 -31.88 5.04
C HIS A 78 1.56 -32.75 6.28
#